data_5ac1e9b47770f958b6d1bd6f0ca6ad8e
#
_entry.id   5ac1e9b47770f958b6d1bd6f0ca6ad8e
#
_cell.length_a   1.000
_cell.length_b   1.000
_cell.length_c   1.000
_cell.angle_alpha   90.00
_cell.angle_beta   90.00
_cell.angle_gamma   90.00
#
_symmetry.space_group_name_H-M   'P 1'
#
loop_
_entity.id
_entity.type
_entity.pdbx_description
1 polymer ?
#
loop_
_entity_poly.entity_id
_entity_poly.type
_entity_poly.pdbx_seq_one_letter_code
_entity_poly.pdbx_strand_id
1 'polypeptide(L)'
;EPPLPETEFQPGQQIEDYVIGQRLERGGMGELYLARDIVLKRKVIIKVLSLPFSQKQEYRNQFLREAKIQANLDNPHVVQVFRAFVYQDLPCLVMQHVHGTDLEKIVKKAKAIREKRGEKGALSVERAIHIFLQVLEGIGFAHKYNIVHGDIKPSNILLDPQGRVKIVDFGLSFMLGSGRKTKGENLPGGTLQFMSPEQLLNEDVDQRSDIYSLGVTLFFMLTGHWPTGERRRQTDLLEYHMEGSLEDQESTLTEVGTIRPRIKASVLKALEKDQGKRPQSCLEFSLALKEDAPHELYSELLRLSLLATKEITPAERAYLNRIAKIKGLEAGEAEALERSIRREMGLGKAPDRSL
;
A
#
# COMPACT_ATOMS: atom_id res chain seq x y z
N GLU A 1 19.71 11.26 32.65
CA GLU A 1 19.69 9.79 32.71
C GLU A 1 20.90 9.26 31.93
N PRO A 2 21.67 8.28 32.45
CA PRO A 2 22.74 7.68 31.69
C PRO A 2 22.17 7.02 30.41
N PRO A 3 22.92 7.07 29.29
CA PRO A 3 22.49 6.40 28.08
C PRO A 3 22.27 4.91 28.41
N LEU A 4 21.10 4.40 28.02
CA LEU A 4 20.77 3.00 28.19
C LEU A 4 21.83 2.12 27.51
N PRO A 5 22.25 0.99 28.12
CA PRO A 5 23.23 0.12 27.52
C PRO A 5 22.80 -0.28 26.13
N GLU A 6 23.64 0.03 25.16
CA GLU A 6 23.42 -0.33 23.76
C GLU A 6 23.60 -1.83 23.60
N THR A 7 22.49 -2.55 23.44
CA THR A 7 22.54 -3.93 22.95
C THR A 7 22.67 -3.91 21.42
N GLU A 8 23.77 -3.37 20.95
CA GLU A 8 24.08 -3.43 19.53
C GLU A 8 24.68 -4.80 19.20
N PHE A 9 24.01 -5.53 18.30
CA PHE A 9 24.67 -6.65 17.66
C PHE A 9 25.77 -6.12 16.73
N GLN A 10 26.94 -6.74 16.85
CA GLN A 10 28.09 -6.31 16.08
C GLN A 10 28.12 -7.03 14.71
N PRO A 11 28.52 -6.33 13.62
CA PRO A 11 28.78 -6.99 12.34
C PRO A 11 29.78 -8.15 12.49
N GLY A 12 29.41 -9.32 11.94
CA GLY A 12 30.17 -10.55 12.07
C GLY A 12 29.79 -11.41 13.28
N GLN A 13 29.01 -10.89 14.22
CA GLN A 13 28.50 -11.67 15.35
C GLN A 13 27.56 -12.77 14.85
N GLN A 14 27.77 -13.99 15.33
CA GLN A 14 26.87 -15.10 15.06
C GLN A 14 25.83 -15.22 16.17
N ILE A 15 24.57 -15.28 15.77
CA ILE A 15 23.41 -15.49 16.63
C ILE A 15 22.65 -16.69 16.08
N GLU A 16 22.71 -17.82 16.79
CA GLU A 16 22.20 -19.09 16.27
C GLU A 16 22.72 -19.39 14.85
N ASP A 17 21.82 -19.56 13.88
CA ASP A 17 22.15 -19.85 12.48
C ASP A 17 22.35 -18.59 11.63
N TYR A 18 22.49 -17.41 12.24
CA TYR A 18 22.56 -16.14 11.53
C TYR A 18 23.84 -15.39 11.86
N VAL A 19 24.53 -14.89 10.84
CA VAL A 19 25.63 -13.95 10.98
C VAL A 19 25.11 -12.53 10.74
N ILE A 20 25.23 -11.69 11.75
CA ILE A 20 24.79 -10.29 11.71
C ILE A 20 25.66 -9.50 10.73
N GLY A 21 25.02 -8.71 9.89
CA GLY A 21 25.67 -7.75 9.01
C GLY A 21 25.53 -6.33 9.55
N GLN A 22 25.28 -5.40 8.65
CA GLN A 22 25.06 -3.99 9.04
C GLN A 22 23.69 -3.77 9.67
N ARG A 23 23.62 -2.87 10.64
CA ARG A 23 22.36 -2.31 11.11
C ARG A 23 21.76 -1.42 10.01
N LEU A 24 20.51 -1.67 9.64
CA LEU A 24 19.79 -0.93 8.62
C LEU A 24 19.04 0.26 9.19
N GLU A 25 18.42 0.05 10.36
CA GLU A 25 17.56 1.05 10.99
C GLU A 25 17.58 0.89 12.52
N ARG A 26 17.43 2.03 13.23
CA ARG A 26 17.13 2.08 14.65
C ARG A 26 15.81 2.80 14.83
N GLY A 27 14.77 2.07 15.16
CA GLY A 27 13.43 2.59 15.42
C GLY A 27 13.15 2.78 16.91
N GLY A 28 11.98 3.34 17.23
CA GLY A 28 11.58 3.61 18.61
C GLY A 28 11.51 2.36 19.50
N MET A 29 11.11 1.21 18.97
CA MET A 29 10.90 -0.03 19.73
C MET A 29 11.95 -1.11 19.43
N GLY A 30 12.80 -0.92 18.43
CA GLY A 30 13.74 -1.97 18.04
C GLY A 30 14.70 -1.58 16.93
N GLU A 31 15.53 -2.52 16.56
CA GLU A 31 16.56 -2.36 15.54
C GLU A 31 16.41 -3.40 14.43
N LEU A 32 16.72 -2.99 13.21
CA LEU A 32 16.72 -3.85 12.02
C LEU A 32 18.15 -4.12 11.58
N TYR A 33 18.48 -5.39 11.43
CA TYR A 33 19.78 -5.84 10.95
C TYR A 33 19.65 -6.64 9.65
N LEU A 34 20.50 -6.33 8.68
CA LEU A 34 20.77 -7.28 7.61
C LEU A 34 21.58 -8.42 8.20
N ALA A 35 21.18 -9.67 7.94
CA ALA A 35 21.91 -10.84 8.39
C ALA A 35 22.00 -11.88 7.27
N ARG A 36 22.87 -12.87 7.47
CA ARG A 36 23.02 -14.04 6.59
C ARG A 36 22.66 -15.30 7.33
N ASP A 37 21.65 -16.00 6.84
CA ASP A 37 21.33 -17.36 7.22
C ASP A 37 22.47 -18.28 6.70
N ILE A 38 23.24 -18.90 7.59
CA ILE A 38 24.42 -19.70 7.22
C ILE A 38 24.02 -21.09 6.73
N VAL A 39 22.86 -21.60 7.14
CA VAL A 39 22.32 -22.89 6.73
C VAL A 39 21.74 -22.80 5.33
N LEU A 40 20.82 -21.87 5.11
CA LEU A 40 20.15 -21.68 3.82
C LEU A 40 20.93 -20.77 2.86
N LYS A 41 22.06 -20.21 3.28
CA LYS A 41 22.99 -19.35 2.50
C LYS A 41 22.28 -18.14 1.84
N ARG A 42 21.30 -17.59 2.50
CA ARG A 42 20.49 -16.44 2.01
C ARG A 42 20.60 -15.22 2.93
N LYS A 43 20.31 -14.04 2.39
CA LYS A 43 20.15 -12.82 3.18
C LYS A 43 18.77 -12.82 3.84
N VAL A 44 18.73 -12.35 5.08
CA VAL A 44 17.52 -12.17 5.87
C VAL A 44 17.57 -10.83 6.60
N ILE A 45 16.43 -10.36 7.09
CA ILE A 45 16.34 -9.25 8.03
C ILE A 45 16.05 -9.82 9.42
N ILE A 46 16.75 -9.32 10.42
CA ILE A 46 16.45 -9.61 11.82
C ILE A 46 16.00 -8.33 12.49
N LYS A 47 14.73 -8.34 12.94
CA LYS A 47 14.16 -7.28 13.79
C LYS A 47 14.33 -7.69 15.23
N VAL A 48 14.94 -6.81 16.02
CA VAL A 48 15.26 -7.06 17.44
C VAL A 48 14.50 -6.06 18.28
N LEU A 49 13.78 -6.52 19.30
CA LEU A 49 13.15 -5.64 20.27
C LEU A 49 14.20 -5.05 21.21
N SER A 50 14.31 -3.72 21.28
CA SER A 50 15.33 -3.06 22.10
C SER A 50 15.13 -3.26 23.60
N LEU A 51 16.22 -3.16 24.37
CA LEU A 51 16.29 -3.48 25.80
C LEU A 51 15.18 -2.82 26.66
N PRO A 52 14.89 -1.51 26.53
CA PRO A 52 13.87 -0.89 27.37
C PRO A 52 12.49 -1.53 27.21
N PHE A 53 12.22 -2.05 26.02
CA PHE A 53 10.94 -2.70 25.71
C PHE A 53 10.99 -4.21 25.97
N SER A 54 12.13 -4.87 25.74
CA SER A 54 12.28 -6.31 26.00
C SER A 54 12.19 -6.66 27.49
N GLN A 55 12.50 -5.74 28.40
CA GLN A 55 12.34 -5.92 29.84
C GLN A 55 10.87 -5.93 30.31
N LYS A 56 9.97 -5.35 29.52
CA LYS A 56 8.54 -5.28 29.84
C LYS A 56 7.79 -6.42 29.15
N GLN A 57 7.18 -7.30 29.93
CA GLN A 57 6.46 -8.47 29.42
C GLN A 57 5.35 -8.11 28.42
N GLU A 58 4.73 -6.95 28.57
CA GLU A 58 3.69 -6.45 27.66
C GLU A 58 4.22 -6.28 26.24
N TYR A 59 5.38 -5.62 26.06
CA TYR A 59 5.99 -5.41 24.75
C TYR A 59 6.55 -6.71 24.15
N ARG A 60 7.09 -7.61 24.97
CA ARG A 60 7.50 -8.96 24.51
C ARG A 60 6.32 -9.73 23.94
N ASN A 61 5.21 -9.75 24.68
CA ASN A 61 3.99 -10.43 24.26
C ASN A 61 3.42 -9.82 22.99
N GLN A 62 3.47 -8.51 22.87
CA GLN A 62 3.05 -7.80 21.68
C GLN A 62 3.91 -8.19 20.48
N PHE A 63 5.23 -8.09 20.59
CA PHE A 63 6.17 -8.44 19.53
C PHE A 63 5.98 -9.88 19.01
N LEU A 64 5.82 -10.84 19.93
CA LEU A 64 5.55 -12.24 19.58
C LEU A 64 4.18 -12.45 18.96
N ARG A 65 3.16 -11.66 19.38
CA ARG A 65 1.83 -11.69 18.76
C ARG A 65 1.89 -11.19 17.32
N GLU A 66 2.57 -10.07 17.06
CA GLU A 66 2.79 -9.52 15.73
C GLU A 66 3.51 -10.54 14.83
N ALA A 67 4.57 -11.17 15.35
CA ALA A 67 5.28 -12.23 14.65
C ALA A 67 4.35 -13.39 14.24
N LYS A 68 3.47 -13.85 15.14
CA LYS A 68 2.49 -14.91 14.87
C LYS A 68 1.46 -14.49 13.81
N ILE A 69 0.98 -13.26 13.90
CA ILE A 69 0.03 -12.71 12.92
C ILE A 69 0.68 -12.70 11.53
N GLN A 70 1.85 -12.08 11.42
CA GLN A 70 2.53 -11.94 10.14
C GLN A 70 2.99 -13.28 9.54
N ALA A 71 3.39 -14.24 10.38
CA ALA A 71 3.79 -15.58 9.93
C ALA A 71 2.65 -16.36 9.23
N ASN A 72 1.39 -16.03 9.53
CA ASN A 72 0.22 -16.65 8.91
C ASN A 72 -0.26 -15.94 7.64
N LEU A 73 0.35 -14.81 7.28
CA LEU A 73 0.02 -14.06 6.07
C LEU A 73 0.84 -14.58 4.88
N ASP A 74 0.33 -15.60 4.19
CA ASP A 74 0.92 -16.09 2.94
C ASP A 74 0.33 -15.35 1.73
N ASN A 75 0.97 -14.22 1.38
CA ASN A 75 0.58 -13.39 0.25
C ASN A 75 1.82 -12.85 -0.46
N PRO A 76 1.86 -12.81 -1.80
CA PRO A 76 3.00 -12.33 -2.56
C PRO A 76 3.40 -10.88 -2.26
N HIS A 77 2.47 -10.06 -1.77
CA HIS A 77 2.68 -8.65 -1.45
C HIS A 77 2.96 -8.38 0.05
N VAL A 78 3.06 -9.41 0.88
CA VAL A 78 3.44 -9.29 2.28
C VAL A 78 4.83 -9.89 2.48
N VAL A 79 5.65 -9.27 3.32
CA VAL A 79 6.94 -9.83 3.71
C VAL A 79 6.73 -11.08 4.57
N GLN A 80 7.41 -12.17 4.19
CA GLN A 80 7.30 -13.43 4.90
C GLN A 80 8.16 -13.43 6.16
N VAL A 81 7.58 -13.88 7.27
CA VAL A 81 8.29 -14.20 8.52
C VAL A 81 8.75 -15.66 8.47
N PHE A 82 10.02 -15.88 8.77
CA PHE A 82 10.60 -17.23 8.74
C PHE A 82 10.69 -17.86 10.13
N ARG A 83 11.05 -17.06 11.14
CA ARG A 83 11.29 -17.56 12.49
C ARG A 83 11.19 -16.43 13.51
N ALA A 84 10.75 -16.76 14.72
CA ALA A 84 10.88 -15.92 15.91
C ALA A 84 11.64 -16.71 16.98
N PHE A 85 12.57 -16.05 17.68
CA PHE A 85 13.34 -16.65 18.78
C PHE A 85 13.74 -15.57 19.79
N VAL A 86 14.30 -16.00 20.92
CA VAL A 86 14.84 -15.08 21.94
C VAL A 86 16.35 -15.35 22.06
N TYR A 87 17.14 -14.30 21.96
CA TYR A 87 18.58 -14.35 22.14
C TYR A 87 18.99 -13.36 23.25
N GLN A 88 19.60 -13.87 24.34
CA GLN A 88 20.00 -13.06 25.51
C GLN A 88 18.87 -12.11 25.98
N ASP A 89 17.71 -12.67 26.20
CA ASP A 89 16.47 -11.97 26.59
C ASP A 89 15.90 -10.96 25.58
N LEU A 90 16.47 -10.88 24.38
CA LEU A 90 15.98 -10.04 23.29
C LEU A 90 15.13 -10.86 22.33
N PRO A 91 13.85 -10.55 22.17
CA PRO A 91 13.03 -11.13 21.13
C PRO A 91 13.53 -10.71 19.74
N CYS A 92 13.75 -11.70 18.89
CA CYS A 92 14.22 -11.55 17.52
C CYS A 92 13.21 -12.13 16.54
N LEU A 93 12.99 -11.44 15.43
CA LEU A 93 12.12 -11.84 14.33
C LEU A 93 12.94 -11.90 13.03
N VAL A 94 13.02 -13.08 12.42
CA VAL A 94 13.70 -13.29 11.15
C VAL A 94 12.69 -13.23 10.02
N MET A 95 12.93 -12.36 9.06
CA MET A 95 12.02 -12.14 7.94
C MET A 95 12.76 -12.05 6.61
N GLN A 96 12.00 -12.14 5.54
CA GLN A 96 12.48 -12.02 4.17
C GLN A 96 13.25 -10.71 3.97
N HIS A 97 14.47 -10.80 3.45
CA HIS A 97 15.16 -9.65 2.90
C HIS A 97 14.57 -9.31 1.52
N VAL A 98 14.00 -8.12 1.40
CA VAL A 98 13.52 -7.59 0.11
C VAL A 98 14.63 -6.77 -0.51
N HIS A 99 15.11 -7.19 -1.68
CA HIS A 99 16.05 -6.39 -2.45
C HIS A 99 15.28 -5.32 -3.22
N GLY A 100 15.13 -4.13 -2.62
CA GLY A 100 14.29 -3.09 -3.20
C GLY A 100 14.47 -1.73 -2.53
N THR A 101 13.61 -0.80 -2.89
CA THR A 101 13.60 0.57 -2.37
C THR A 101 12.20 0.86 -1.83
N ASP A 102 12.11 1.58 -0.73
CA ASP A 102 10.83 2.02 -0.19
C ASP A 102 10.14 3.04 -1.11
N LEU A 103 8.82 3.02 -1.05
CA LEU A 103 7.97 3.84 -1.92
C LEU A 103 8.16 5.33 -1.65
N GLU A 104 8.50 5.74 -0.43
CA GLU A 104 8.74 7.13 -0.11
C GLU A 104 9.93 7.71 -0.88
N LYS A 105 11.05 6.98 -0.90
CA LYS A 105 12.24 7.36 -1.68
C LYS A 105 11.96 7.38 -3.18
N ILE A 106 11.18 6.41 -3.66
CA ILE A 106 10.79 6.34 -5.09
C ILE A 106 9.98 7.57 -5.48
N VAL A 107 8.96 7.92 -4.69
CA VAL A 107 8.08 9.06 -4.95
C VAL A 107 8.86 10.38 -4.88
N LYS A 108 9.68 10.57 -3.84
CA LYS A 108 10.53 11.79 -3.70
C LYS A 108 11.48 11.97 -4.89
N LYS A 109 12.11 10.88 -5.33
CA LYS A 109 13.00 10.90 -6.51
C LYS A 109 12.24 11.21 -7.80
N ALA A 110 11.07 10.60 -8.00
CA ALA A 110 10.24 10.84 -9.17
C ALA A 110 9.76 12.30 -9.21
N LYS A 111 9.28 12.84 -8.09
CA LYS A 111 8.89 14.25 -7.96
C LYS A 111 10.03 15.18 -8.37
N ALA A 112 11.23 15.01 -7.80
CA ALA A 112 12.38 15.85 -8.11
C ALA A 112 12.77 15.82 -9.61
N ILE A 113 12.58 14.67 -10.29
CA ILE A 113 12.82 14.56 -11.73
C ILE A 113 11.75 15.33 -12.53
N ARG A 114 10.48 15.20 -12.15
CA ARG A 114 9.36 15.88 -12.83
C ARG A 114 9.42 17.39 -12.65
N GLU A 115 9.72 17.87 -11.46
CA GLU A 115 9.90 19.31 -11.17
C GLU A 115 10.99 19.94 -12.05
N LYS A 116 12.12 19.25 -12.27
CA LYS A 116 13.17 19.71 -13.20
C LYS A 116 12.70 19.81 -14.67
N ARG A 117 11.61 19.12 -15.02
CA ARG A 117 10.98 19.18 -16.35
C ARG A 117 9.80 20.15 -16.41
N GLY A 118 9.51 20.86 -15.32
CA GLY A 118 8.32 21.73 -15.21
C GLY A 118 7.00 20.96 -15.13
N GLU A 119 7.04 19.67 -14.81
CA GLU A 119 5.86 18.82 -14.69
C GLU A 119 5.38 18.78 -13.23
N LYS A 120 4.06 18.78 -13.02
CA LYS A 120 3.46 18.60 -11.69
C LYS A 120 3.25 17.12 -11.37
N GLY A 121 3.14 16.81 -10.06
CA GLY A 121 2.95 15.46 -9.55
C GLY A 121 4.25 14.68 -9.34
N ALA A 122 4.12 13.42 -8.95
CA ALA A 122 5.27 12.55 -8.67
C ALA A 122 5.33 11.33 -9.60
N LEU A 123 4.58 10.27 -9.33
CA LEU A 123 4.49 9.14 -10.25
C LEU A 123 3.49 9.44 -11.38
N SER A 124 3.64 8.78 -12.55
CA SER A 124 2.54 8.76 -13.50
C SER A 124 1.33 8.04 -12.89
N VAL A 125 0.14 8.41 -13.33
CA VAL A 125 -1.11 7.84 -12.78
C VAL A 125 -1.13 6.33 -12.94
N GLU A 126 -0.75 5.83 -14.13
CA GLU A 126 -0.73 4.39 -14.44
C GLU A 126 0.22 3.64 -13.51
N ARG A 127 1.43 4.18 -13.30
CA ARG A 127 2.42 3.57 -12.40
C ARG A 127 1.96 3.61 -10.95
N ALA A 128 1.39 4.72 -10.50
CA ALA A 128 0.85 4.84 -9.15
C ALA A 128 -0.26 3.83 -8.90
N ILE A 129 -1.22 3.72 -9.80
CA ILE A 129 -2.34 2.77 -9.70
C ILE A 129 -1.83 1.32 -9.75
N HIS A 130 -0.91 0.99 -10.67
CA HIS A 130 -0.35 -0.36 -10.76
C HIS A 130 0.32 -0.82 -9.45
N ILE A 131 1.13 0.04 -8.83
CA ILE A 131 1.75 -0.24 -7.54
C ILE A 131 0.68 -0.34 -6.45
N PHE A 132 -0.25 0.61 -6.41
CA PHE A 132 -1.24 0.73 -5.36
C PHE A 132 -2.22 -0.44 -5.34
N LEU A 133 -2.58 -1.01 -6.49
CA LEU A 133 -3.42 -2.21 -6.57
C LEU A 133 -2.76 -3.42 -5.91
N GLN A 134 -1.44 -3.57 -6.01
CA GLN A 134 -0.70 -4.63 -5.30
C GLN A 134 -0.71 -4.39 -3.78
N VAL A 135 -0.62 -3.11 -3.35
CA VAL A 135 -0.75 -2.76 -1.92
C VAL A 135 -2.14 -3.12 -1.41
N LEU A 136 -3.20 -2.76 -2.16
CA LEU A 136 -4.58 -3.10 -1.80
C LEU A 136 -4.81 -4.62 -1.73
N GLU A 137 -4.17 -5.40 -2.59
CA GLU A 137 -4.23 -6.87 -2.55
C GLU A 137 -3.61 -7.42 -1.27
N GLY A 138 -2.40 -6.96 -0.89
CA GLY A 138 -1.71 -7.41 0.31
C GLY A 138 -2.45 -7.02 1.60
N ILE A 139 -2.90 -5.78 1.72
CA ILE A 139 -3.67 -5.30 2.89
C ILE A 139 -5.06 -5.96 2.93
N GLY A 140 -5.75 -6.05 1.79
CA GLY A 140 -7.03 -6.72 1.70
C GLY A 140 -6.97 -8.21 2.06
N PHE A 141 -5.82 -8.86 1.81
CA PHE A 141 -5.58 -10.22 2.28
C PHE A 141 -5.51 -10.29 3.81
N ALA A 142 -4.78 -9.38 4.46
CA ALA A 142 -4.72 -9.30 5.93
C ALA A 142 -6.11 -9.02 6.54
N HIS A 143 -6.89 -8.13 5.94
CA HIS A 143 -8.25 -7.82 6.39
C HIS A 143 -9.20 -9.02 6.37
N LYS A 144 -9.05 -9.99 5.45
CA LYS A 144 -9.83 -11.24 5.43
C LYS A 144 -9.60 -12.10 6.68
N TYR A 145 -8.46 -11.94 7.33
CA TYR A 145 -8.13 -12.59 8.59
C TYR A 145 -8.40 -11.70 9.80
N ASN A 146 -9.17 -10.61 9.62
CA ASN A 146 -9.46 -9.61 10.65
C ASN A 146 -8.20 -8.96 11.24
N ILE A 147 -7.15 -8.83 10.44
CA ILE A 147 -5.89 -8.19 10.81
C ILE A 147 -5.85 -6.80 10.20
N VAL A 148 -5.72 -5.78 11.05
CA VAL A 148 -5.50 -4.39 10.65
C VAL A 148 -4.01 -4.10 10.76
N HIS A 149 -3.42 -3.47 9.74
CA HIS A 149 -1.99 -3.14 9.71
C HIS A 149 -1.65 -2.03 10.72
N GLY A 150 -2.41 -0.96 10.72
CA GLY A 150 -2.34 0.13 11.69
C GLY A 150 -1.18 1.13 11.53
N ASP A 151 -0.20 0.84 10.65
CA ASP A 151 0.93 1.75 10.34
C ASP A 151 1.27 1.75 8.84
N ILE A 152 0.24 1.90 8.00
CA ILE A 152 0.45 1.99 6.55
C ILE A 152 1.04 3.34 6.21
N LYS A 153 2.23 3.29 5.59
CA LYS A 153 2.96 4.47 5.10
C LYS A 153 3.90 4.07 3.96
N PRO A 154 4.30 5.01 3.09
CA PRO A 154 5.17 4.69 1.95
C PRO A 154 6.52 4.06 2.33
N SER A 155 7.07 4.36 3.50
CA SER A 155 8.32 3.73 3.98
C SER A 155 8.15 2.24 4.33
N ASN A 156 6.91 1.77 4.63
CA ASN A 156 6.59 0.38 4.90
C ASN A 156 6.17 -0.41 3.64
N ILE A 157 6.31 0.18 2.47
CA ILE A 157 5.99 -0.42 1.17
C ILE A 157 7.27 -0.45 0.34
N LEU A 158 7.82 -1.64 0.13
CA LEU A 158 9.03 -1.84 -0.66
C LEU A 158 8.68 -2.27 -2.09
N LEU A 159 9.42 -1.77 -3.06
CA LEU A 159 9.35 -2.24 -4.44
C LEU A 159 10.67 -2.93 -4.79
N ASP A 160 10.57 -4.15 -5.30
CA ASP A 160 11.73 -4.84 -5.87
C ASP A 160 12.07 -4.30 -7.29
N PRO A 161 13.22 -4.68 -7.87
CA PRO A 161 13.61 -4.24 -9.22
C PRO A 161 12.64 -4.64 -10.33
N GLN A 162 11.77 -5.63 -10.09
CA GLN A 162 10.73 -6.08 -11.01
C GLN A 162 9.40 -5.33 -10.81
N GLY A 163 9.35 -4.37 -9.88
CA GLY A 163 8.16 -3.58 -9.57
C GLY A 163 7.12 -4.31 -8.70
N ARG A 164 7.50 -5.43 -8.06
CA ARG A 164 6.61 -6.15 -7.15
C ARG A 164 6.64 -5.49 -5.78
N VAL A 165 5.46 -5.32 -5.21
CA VAL A 165 5.29 -4.74 -3.88
C VAL A 165 5.54 -5.79 -2.80
N LYS A 166 6.18 -5.35 -1.71
CA LYS A 166 6.30 -6.06 -0.44
C LYS A 166 5.99 -5.13 0.71
N ILE A 167 4.91 -5.41 1.43
CA ILE A 167 4.49 -4.68 2.61
C ILE A 167 5.26 -5.25 3.80
N VAL A 168 5.89 -4.37 4.55
CA VAL A 168 6.69 -4.71 5.73
C VAL A 168 6.06 -4.07 6.97
N ASP A 169 6.52 -4.54 8.13
CA ASP A 169 6.29 -3.90 9.43
C ASP A 169 4.82 -3.82 9.87
N PHE A 170 4.24 -4.99 10.11
CA PHE A 170 2.96 -5.11 10.81
C PHE A 170 3.09 -4.79 12.33
N GLY A 171 4.03 -3.88 12.69
CA GLY A 171 4.45 -3.59 14.06
C GLY A 171 3.38 -2.97 14.97
N LEU A 172 2.33 -2.39 14.40
CA LEU A 172 1.15 -1.90 15.13
C LEU A 172 -0.08 -2.75 14.83
N SER A 173 0.08 -3.87 14.09
CA SER A 173 -1.04 -4.73 13.70
C SER A 173 -1.78 -5.29 14.91
N PHE A 174 -3.07 -5.38 14.79
CA PHE A 174 -3.92 -6.00 15.80
C PHE A 174 -5.06 -6.77 15.12
N MET A 175 -5.55 -7.79 15.83
CA MET A 175 -6.75 -8.50 15.41
C MET A 175 -7.98 -7.77 15.95
N LEU A 176 -8.98 -7.58 15.10
CA LEU A 176 -10.25 -7.00 15.51
C LEU A 176 -10.87 -7.81 16.68
N GLY A 177 -11.38 -7.12 17.68
CA GLY A 177 -11.94 -7.74 18.89
C GLY A 177 -10.92 -8.03 20.00
N SER A 178 -9.63 -7.71 19.83
CA SER A 178 -8.61 -7.90 20.89
C SER A 178 -8.68 -6.87 22.02
N GLY A 179 -9.62 -5.91 21.97
CA GLY A 179 -9.86 -4.91 23.03
C GLY A 179 -8.74 -3.86 23.20
N ARG A 180 -7.88 -3.73 22.21
CA ARG A 180 -6.74 -2.81 22.29
C ARG A 180 -7.12 -1.41 21.86
N LYS A 181 -7.06 -0.45 22.78
CA LYS A 181 -7.00 0.98 22.49
C LYS A 181 -5.54 1.32 22.18
N THR A 182 -5.27 1.94 21.05
CA THR A 182 -3.95 2.49 20.73
C THR A 182 -3.70 3.64 21.72
N LYS A 183 -2.86 3.42 22.73
CA LYS A 183 -2.46 4.53 23.61
C LYS A 183 -1.51 5.43 22.84
N GLY A 184 -1.94 6.67 22.61
CA GLY A 184 -1.18 7.72 21.90
C GLY A 184 0.01 8.29 22.68
N GLU A 185 0.62 7.53 23.59
CA GLU A 185 1.79 7.98 24.31
C GLU A 185 3.06 7.77 23.48
N ASN A 186 3.66 8.88 23.05
CA ASN A 186 4.98 8.97 22.40
C ASN A 186 5.13 8.31 21.01
N LEU A 187 4.21 8.57 20.08
CA LEU A 187 4.40 8.18 18.69
C LEU A 187 5.42 9.09 18.01
N PRO A 188 6.38 8.55 17.22
CA PRO A 188 7.29 9.37 16.43
C PRO A 188 6.51 10.28 15.50
N GLY A 189 6.82 11.58 15.47
CA GLY A 189 6.07 12.60 14.74
C GLY A 189 5.84 12.32 13.25
N GLY A 190 6.66 11.47 12.60
CA GLY A 190 6.50 11.07 11.22
C GLY A 190 5.32 10.11 10.95
N THR A 191 4.87 9.37 11.96
CA THR A 191 3.77 8.41 11.82
C THR A 191 2.41 9.11 11.88
N LEU A 192 2.29 10.23 12.59
CA LEU A 192 1.04 10.98 12.75
C LEU A 192 0.43 11.45 11.42
N GLN A 193 1.26 11.68 10.40
CA GLN A 193 0.80 12.13 9.07
C GLN A 193 -0.08 11.10 8.36
N PHE A 194 0.00 9.83 8.74
CA PHE A 194 -0.72 8.71 8.11
C PHE A 194 -1.86 8.19 8.95
N MET A 195 -1.92 8.58 10.22
CA MET A 195 -2.93 8.08 11.14
C MET A 195 -4.32 8.55 10.77
N SER A 196 -5.27 7.66 10.92
CA SER A 196 -6.67 8.01 10.79
C SER A 196 -7.17 8.81 12.00
N PRO A 197 -8.25 9.59 11.86
CA PRO A 197 -8.85 10.35 12.97
C PRO A 197 -9.12 9.48 14.21
N GLU A 198 -9.71 8.31 14.01
CA GLU A 198 -10.04 7.36 15.09
C GLU A 198 -8.80 6.81 15.81
N GLN A 199 -7.68 6.61 15.09
CA GLN A 199 -6.42 6.23 15.75
C GLN A 199 -5.88 7.34 16.63
N LEU A 200 -5.99 8.60 16.19
CA LEU A 200 -5.56 9.77 16.96
C LEU A 200 -6.43 10.01 18.19
N LEU A 201 -7.73 9.70 18.09
CA LEU A 201 -8.70 9.83 19.19
C LEU A 201 -8.72 8.65 20.15
N ASN A 202 -7.96 7.57 19.86
CA ASN A 202 -8.05 6.29 20.59
C ASN A 202 -9.47 5.71 20.58
N GLU A 203 -10.19 5.89 19.48
CA GLU A 203 -11.50 5.29 19.22
C GLU A 203 -11.37 3.86 18.69
N ASP A 204 -12.51 3.24 18.35
CA ASP A 204 -12.53 1.91 17.78
C ASP A 204 -11.95 1.92 16.36
N VAL A 205 -10.85 1.21 16.20
CA VAL A 205 -10.10 1.11 14.95
C VAL A 205 -10.47 -0.20 14.24
N ASP A 206 -10.79 -0.10 12.95
CA ASP A 206 -11.04 -1.25 12.09
C ASP A 206 -10.29 -1.15 10.75
N GLN A 207 -10.62 -2.00 9.79
CA GLN A 207 -10.01 -2.00 8.45
C GLN A 207 -10.11 -0.64 7.72
N ARG A 208 -11.08 0.20 8.07
CA ARG A 208 -11.27 1.52 7.45
C ARG A 208 -10.23 2.54 7.90
N SER A 209 -9.54 2.28 8.99
CA SER A 209 -8.37 3.07 9.40
C SER A 209 -7.19 2.84 8.44
N ASP A 210 -6.96 1.60 8.03
CA ASP A 210 -5.99 1.29 6.98
C ASP A 210 -6.38 1.94 5.63
N ILE A 211 -7.70 1.98 5.31
CA ILE A 211 -8.20 2.66 4.09
C ILE A 211 -7.85 4.14 4.09
N TYR A 212 -7.95 4.82 5.23
CA TYR A 212 -7.53 6.23 5.35
C TYR A 212 -6.03 6.38 5.06
N SER A 213 -5.18 5.59 5.72
CA SER A 213 -3.72 5.61 5.54
C SER A 213 -3.31 5.25 4.10
N LEU A 214 -4.07 4.34 3.45
CA LEU A 214 -3.95 4.03 2.02
C LEU A 214 -4.32 5.24 1.15
N GLY A 215 -5.37 5.98 1.50
CA GLY A 215 -5.74 7.24 0.84
C GLY A 215 -4.63 8.28 0.90
N VAL A 216 -4.02 8.48 2.09
CA VAL A 216 -2.85 9.35 2.28
C VAL A 216 -1.67 8.89 1.40
N THR A 217 -1.42 7.58 1.36
CA THR A 217 -0.35 6.99 0.56
C THR A 217 -0.56 7.22 -0.93
N LEU A 218 -1.78 6.97 -1.46
CA LEU A 218 -2.08 7.19 -2.88
C LEU A 218 -2.01 8.67 -3.26
N PHE A 219 -2.53 9.55 -2.40
CA PHE A 219 -2.39 11.00 -2.60
C PHE A 219 -0.92 11.40 -2.75
N PHE A 220 -0.06 10.92 -1.86
CA PHE A 220 1.38 11.16 -1.92
C PHE A 220 2.03 10.60 -3.20
N MET A 221 1.65 9.40 -3.61
CA MET A 221 2.17 8.78 -4.85
C MET A 221 1.85 9.62 -6.09
N LEU A 222 0.66 10.21 -6.14
CA LEU A 222 0.21 11.01 -7.28
C LEU A 222 0.79 12.41 -7.29
N THR A 223 0.81 13.07 -6.13
CA THR A 223 1.14 14.50 -6.02
C THR A 223 2.58 14.76 -5.57
N GLY A 224 3.18 13.84 -4.82
CA GLY A 224 4.45 14.05 -4.13
C GLY A 224 4.35 14.97 -2.91
N HIS A 225 3.13 15.28 -2.48
CA HIS A 225 2.82 16.06 -1.29
C HIS A 225 2.01 15.24 -0.30
N TRP A 226 2.07 15.60 0.97
CA TRP A 226 1.21 15.02 1.99
C TRP A 226 -0.15 15.74 1.98
N PRO A 227 -1.26 15.05 2.24
CA PRO A 227 -2.57 15.72 2.37
C PRO A 227 -2.57 16.78 3.48
N THR A 228 -1.76 16.57 4.51
CA THR A 228 -1.56 17.52 5.62
C THR A 228 -0.79 18.77 5.22
N GLY A 229 -0.30 18.85 3.98
CA GLY A 229 0.56 19.94 3.53
C GLY A 229 1.89 19.97 4.28
N GLU A 230 2.35 21.16 4.65
CA GLU A 230 3.60 21.37 5.40
C GLU A 230 3.43 21.37 6.93
N ARG A 231 2.25 20.96 7.43
CA ARG A 231 1.98 20.86 8.86
C ARG A 231 2.94 19.86 9.51
N ARG A 232 3.68 20.28 10.52
CA ARG A 232 4.66 19.45 11.23
C ARG A 232 4.42 19.38 12.72
N ARG A 233 3.73 20.38 13.30
CA ARG A 233 3.40 20.36 14.72
C ARG A 233 2.29 19.35 14.96
N GLN A 234 2.40 18.62 16.05
CA GLN A 234 1.42 17.59 16.40
C GLN A 234 -0.01 18.16 16.50
N THR A 235 -0.15 19.37 17.06
CA THR A 235 -1.44 20.07 17.14
C THR A 235 -2.06 20.34 15.79
N ASP A 236 -1.27 20.80 14.81
CA ASP A 236 -1.75 21.15 13.47
C ASP A 236 -2.13 19.90 12.67
N LEU A 237 -1.43 18.78 12.92
CA LEU A 237 -1.76 17.48 12.34
C LEU A 237 -3.05 16.92 12.92
N LEU A 238 -3.22 17.02 14.25
CA LEU A 238 -4.44 16.62 14.93
C LEU A 238 -5.65 17.42 14.40
N GLU A 239 -5.55 18.75 14.35
CA GLU A 239 -6.58 19.62 13.81
C GLU A 239 -6.96 19.24 12.38
N TYR A 240 -5.97 19.01 11.50
CA TYR A 240 -6.21 18.57 10.13
C TYR A 240 -6.97 17.24 10.07
N HIS A 241 -6.53 16.24 10.84
CA HIS A 241 -7.16 14.92 10.81
C HIS A 241 -8.57 14.93 11.40
N MET A 242 -8.86 15.87 12.30
CA MET A 242 -10.17 16.00 12.94
C MET A 242 -11.16 16.82 12.12
N GLU A 243 -10.72 17.99 11.65
CA GLU A 243 -11.61 19.03 11.14
C GLU A 243 -11.23 19.54 9.76
N GLY A 244 -10.08 19.09 9.22
CA GLY A 244 -9.56 19.60 7.94
C GLY A 244 -10.50 19.33 6.77
N SER A 245 -10.83 20.38 6.00
CA SER A 245 -11.53 20.26 4.73
C SER A 245 -10.71 19.50 3.70
N LEU A 246 -11.35 18.85 2.74
CA LEU A 246 -10.69 18.17 1.62
C LEU A 246 -10.51 19.08 0.38
N GLU A 247 -10.85 20.36 0.48
CA GLU A 247 -10.76 21.32 -0.65
C GLU A 247 -9.32 21.52 -1.13
N ASP A 248 -8.37 21.65 -0.20
CA ASP A 248 -6.93 21.78 -0.53
C ASP A 248 -6.41 20.53 -1.25
N GLN A 249 -6.87 19.34 -0.83
CA GLN A 249 -6.48 18.06 -1.43
C GLN A 249 -7.08 17.92 -2.83
N GLU A 250 -8.33 18.32 -3.03
CA GLU A 250 -8.98 18.32 -4.34
C GLU A 250 -8.26 19.29 -5.29
N SER A 251 -7.93 20.49 -4.82
CA SER A 251 -7.16 21.48 -5.56
C SER A 251 -5.79 20.91 -5.97
N THR A 252 -5.04 20.33 -5.03
CA THR A 252 -3.72 19.74 -5.29
C THR A 252 -3.79 18.59 -6.30
N LEU A 253 -4.77 17.70 -6.19
CA LEU A 253 -4.99 16.62 -7.17
C LEU A 253 -5.37 17.17 -8.55
N THR A 254 -6.11 18.27 -8.59
CA THR A 254 -6.51 18.93 -9.84
C THR A 254 -5.32 19.58 -10.56
N GLU A 255 -4.41 20.16 -9.81
CA GLU A 255 -3.20 20.79 -10.36
C GLU A 255 -2.27 19.81 -11.08
N VAL A 256 -2.27 18.52 -10.71
CA VAL A 256 -1.50 17.49 -11.44
C VAL A 256 -2.00 17.32 -12.88
N GLY A 257 -3.25 17.65 -13.16
CA GLY A 257 -3.81 17.78 -14.52
C GLY A 257 -4.12 16.46 -15.23
N THR A 258 -3.32 15.41 -15.00
CA THR A 258 -3.46 14.09 -15.65
C THR A 258 -4.33 13.12 -14.85
N ILE A 259 -4.70 13.47 -13.61
CA ILE A 259 -5.49 12.59 -12.75
C ILE A 259 -6.96 12.66 -13.15
N ARG A 260 -7.53 11.54 -13.54
CA ARG A 260 -8.94 11.43 -13.94
C ARG A 260 -9.88 11.74 -12.77
N PRO A 261 -11.06 12.35 -13.03
CA PRO A 261 -12.02 12.77 -11.97
C PRO A 261 -12.35 11.66 -10.99
N ARG A 262 -12.49 10.44 -11.48
CA ARG A 262 -12.82 9.29 -10.65
C ARG A 262 -11.72 8.88 -9.68
N ILE A 263 -10.45 8.89 -10.13
CA ILE A 263 -9.31 8.60 -9.27
C ILE A 263 -9.24 9.67 -8.17
N LYS A 264 -9.45 10.96 -8.52
CA LYS A 264 -9.55 12.05 -7.54
C LYS A 264 -10.64 11.76 -6.51
N ALA A 265 -11.86 11.45 -6.96
CA ALA A 265 -12.99 11.13 -6.08
C ALA A 265 -12.70 9.93 -5.17
N SER A 266 -12.02 8.89 -5.70
CA SER A 266 -11.65 7.70 -4.91
C SER A 266 -10.62 8.04 -3.82
N VAL A 267 -9.63 8.89 -4.12
CA VAL A 267 -8.65 9.36 -3.13
C VAL A 267 -9.34 10.19 -2.06
N LEU A 268 -10.16 11.18 -2.45
CA LEU A 268 -10.88 12.04 -1.50
C LEU A 268 -11.84 11.24 -0.62
N LYS A 269 -12.56 10.27 -1.20
CA LYS A 269 -13.43 9.36 -0.45
C LYS A 269 -12.65 8.57 0.62
N ALA A 270 -11.43 8.11 0.32
CA ALA A 270 -10.60 7.42 1.30
C ALA A 270 -10.10 8.33 2.43
N LEU A 271 -9.96 9.64 2.16
CA LEU A 271 -9.52 10.66 3.11
C LEU A 271 -10.66 11.24 3.97
N GLU A 272 -11.91 10.78 3.79
CA GLU A 272 -13.05 11.20 4.60
C GLU A 272 -12.80 10.98 6.09
N LYS A 273 -13.20 11.96 6.91
CA LYS A 273 -12.99 11.88 8.37
C LYS A 273 -13.92 10.86 8.99
N ASP A 274 -15.15 10.80 8.49
CA ASP A 274 -16.14 9.78 8.86
C ASP A 274 -15.81 8.43 8.20
N GLN A 275 -15.54 7.42 9.01
CA GLN A 275 -15.28 6.05 8.56
C GLN A 275 -16.39 5.48 7.66
N GLY A 276 -17.65 5.85 7.93
CA GLY A 276 -18.80 5.38 7.17
C GLY A 276 -18.84 5.87 5.74
N LYS A 277 -18.17 6.99 5.45
CA LYS A 277 -18.09 7.59 4.10
C LYS A 277 -16.91 7.06 3.28
N ARG A 278 -15.92 6.41 3.90
CA ARG A 278 -14.78 5.83 3.19
C ARG A 278 -15.18 4.59 2.38
N PRO A 279 -14.34 4.11 1.45
CA PRO A 279 -14.48 2.74 0.95
C PRO A 279 -14.49 1.76 2.12
N GLN A 280 -15.41 0.79 2.12
CA GLN A 280 -15.57 -0.12 3.25
C GLN A 280 -14.60 -1.32 3.21
N SER A 281 -13.86 -1.48 2.12
CA SER A 281 -12.84 -2.53 1.95
C SER A 281 -11.80 -2.15 0.91
N CYS A 282 -10.63 -2.82 0.97
CA CYS A 282 -9.62 -2.74 -0.09
C CYS A 282 -10.17 -3.16 -1.46
N LEU A 283 -11.10 -4.11 -1.48
CA LEU A 283 -11.77 -4.52 -2.72
C LEU A 283 -12.61 -3.38 -3.30
N GLU A 284 -13.44 -2.71 -2.51
CA GLU A 284 -14.22 -1.56 -2.95
C GLU A 284 -13.30 -0.45 -3.49
N PHE A 285 -12.22 -0.14 -2.75
CA PHE A 285 -11.25 0.86 -3.18
C PHE A 285 -10.56 0.46 -4.50
N SER A 286 -10.16 -0.82 -4.63
CA SER A 286 -9.57 -1.36 -5.86
C SER A 286 -10.50 -1.25 -7.06
N LEU A 287 -11.78 -1.64 -6.88
CA LEU A 287 -12.80 -1.51 -7.93
C LEU A 287 -13.00 -0.05 -8.33
N ALA A 288 -13.09 0.84 -7.36
CA ALA A 288 -13.21 2.27 -7.62
C ALA A 288 -12.04 2.82 -8.46
N LEU A 289 -10.83 2.33 -8.32
CA LEU A 289 -9.67 2.73 -9.11
C LEU A 289 -9.60 2.05 -10.50
N LYS A 290 -10.05 0.79 -10.59
CA LYS A 290 -10.03 0.00 -11.83
C LYS A 290 -11.15 0.36 -12.80
N GLU A 291 -12.28 0.83 -12.30
CA GLU A 291 -13.50 1.07 -13.10
C GLU A 291 -13.44 2.29 -14.04
N ASP A 292 -12.28 2.90 -14.27
CA ASP A 292 -12.07 3.78 -15.42
C ASP A 292 -11.85 3.01 -16.72
N ALA A 293 -12.28 1.76 -16.73
CA ALA A 293 -12.30 0.98 -17.94
C ALA A 293 -13.70 0.42 -18.24
N PRO A 294 -14.69 1.27 -18.54
CA PRO A 294 -15.67 0.83 -19.51
C PRO A 294 -14.93 0.20 -20.69
N HIS A 295 -13.83 0.83 -21.10
CA HIS A 295 -12.90 0.40 -22.12
C HIS A 295 -12.12 -0.89 -21.78
N GLU A 296 -11.62 -1.11 -20.55
CA GLU A 296 -10.83 -2.31 -20.24
C GLU A 296 -11.67 -3.58 -20.18
N LEU A 297 -12.77 -3.56 -19.41
CA LEU A 297 -13.67 -4.72 -19.39
C LEU A 297 -14.24 -5.00 -20.78
N TYR A 298 -14.67 -3.95 -21.48
CA TYR A 298 -15.16 -4.09 -22.85
C TYR A 298 -14.06 -4.61 -23.78
N SER A 299 -12.84 -4.09 -23.67
CA SER A 299 -11.67 -4.50 -24.45
C SER A 299 -11.25 -5.93 -24.16
N GLU A 300 -11.29 -6.36 -22.87
CA GLU A 300 -10.97 -7.74 -22.48
C GLU A 300 -12.00 -8.72 -23.00
N LEU A 301 -13.29 -8.42 -22.83
CA LEU A 301 -14.37 -9.24 -23.39
C LEU A 301 -14.29 -9.32 -24.91
N LEU A 302 -13.97 -8.20 -25.57
CA LEU A 302 -13.78 -8.13 -27.00
C LEU A 302 -12.57 -8.98 -27.47
N ARG A 303 -11.43 -8.90 -26.74
CA ARG A 303 -10.26 -9.76 -27.00
C ARG A 303 -10.61 -11.24 -26.85
N LEU A 304 -11.32 -11.62 -25.80
CA LEU A 304 -11.75 -13.01 -25.57
C LEU A 304 -12.63 -13.50 -26.71
N SER A 305 -13.63 -12.71 -27.14
CA SER A 305 -14.49 -13.07 -28.27
C SER A 305 -13.67 -13.22 -29.57
N LEU A 306 -12.74 -12.32 -29.85
CA LEU A 306 -11.93 -12.38 -31.06
C LEU A 306 -10.85 -13.48 -31.03
N LEU A 307 -10.36 -13.87 -29.83
CA LEU A 307 -9.45 -15.00 -29.66
C LEU A 307 -10.12 -16.34 -30.01
N ALA A 308 -11.39 -16.49 -29.65
CA ALA A 308 -12.13 -17.74 -29.87
C ALA A 308 -12.45 -18.01 -31.33
N THR A 309 -12.91 -17.00 -32.08
CA THR A 309 -13.49 -17.21 -33.42
C THR A 309 -12.93 -16.29 -34.51
N LYS A 310 -12.05 -15.34 -34.14
CA LYS A 310 -11.56 -14.21 -34.99
C LYS A 310 -12.68 -13.26 -35.46
N GLU A 311 -13.94 -13.61 -35.21
CA GLU A 311 -15.12 -12.80 -35.50
C GLU A 311 -16.05 -12.77 -34.28
N ILE A 312 -16.84 -11.71 -34.17
CA ILE A 312 -17.79 -11.54 -33.07
C ILE A 312 -19.14 -12.05 -33.53
N THR A 313 -19.62 -13.09 -32.89
CA THR A 313 -20.95 -13.65 -33.18
C THR A 313 -22.07 -12.66 -32.83
N PRO A 314 -23.29 -12.79 -33.43
CA PRO A 314 -24.41 -11.91 -33.07
C PRO A 314 -24.76 -11.92 -31.55
N ALA A 315 -24.63 -13.08 -30.90
CA ALA A 315 -24.87 -13.21 -29.44
C ALA A 315 -23.83 -12.45 -28.62
N GLU A 316 -22.54 -12.60 -28.96
CA GLU A 316 -21.45 -11.86 -28.31
C GLU A 316 -21.55 -10.35 -28.58
N ARG A 317 -21.96 -9.95 -29.76
CA ARG A 317 -22.23 -8.56 -30.12
C ARG A 317 -23.34 -7.97 -29.25
N ALA A 318 -24.46 -8.68 -29.09
CA ALA A 318 -25.54 -8.25 -28.20
C ALA A 318 -25.06 -8.10 -26.76
N TYR A 319 -24.25 -9.04 -26.28
CA TYR A 319 -23.65 -8.98 -24.94
C TYR A 319 -22.71 -7.77 -24.79
N LEU A 320 -21.77 -7.58 -25.73
CA LEU A 320 -20.84 -6.45 -25.74
C LEU A 320 -21.59 -5.10 -25.77
N ASN A 321 -22.63 -4.97 -26.59
CA ASN A 321 -23.45 -3.76 -26.65
C ASN A 321 -24.16 -3.49 -25.32
N ARG A 322 -24.62 -4.52 -24.62
CA ARG A 322 -25.21 -4.41 -23.29
C ARG A 322 -24.19 -3.93 -22.26
N ILE A 323 -22.97 -4.46 -22.29
CA ILE A 323 -21.87 -4.03 -21.41
C ILE A 323 -21.48 -2.59 -21.72
N ALA A 324 -21.32 -2.21 -22.99
CA ALA A 324 -21.04 -0.85 -23.40
C ALA A 324 -22.07 0.12 -22.81
N LYS A 325 -23.36 -0.18 -22.95
CA LYS A 325 -24.45 0.64 -22.41
C LYS A 325 -24.43 0.73 -20.88
N ILE A 326 -24.21 -0.39 -20.16
CA ILE A 326 -24.10 -0.44 -18.69
C ILE A 326 -22.91 0.40 -18.20
N LYS A 327 -21.83 0.41 -18.96
CA LYS A 327 -20.59 1.12 -18.63
C LYS A 327 -20.53 2.55 -19.19
N GLY A 328 -21.57 3.02 -19.85
CA GLY A 328 -21.63 4.38 -20.40
C GLY A 328 -20.70 4.62 -21.60
N LEU A 329 -20.28 3.57 -22.31
CA LEU A 329 -19.49 3.67 -23.53
C LEU A 329 -20.37 4.14 -24.69
N GLU A 330 -19.97 5.22 -25.34
CA GLU A 330 -20.60 5.67 -26.57
C GLU A 330 -20.30 4.69 -27.74
N ALA A 331 -21.24 4.58 -28.69
CA ALA A 331 -21.12 3.65 -29.81
C ALA A 331 -19.82 3.88 -30.62
N GLY A 332 -19.44 5.14 -30.84
CA GLY A 332 -18.22 5.51 -31.54
C GLY A 332 -16.93 5.09 -30.82
N GLU A 333 -16.94 5.12 -29.49
CA GLU A 333 -15.81 4.68 -28.65
C GLU A 333 -15.67 3.17 -28.68
N ALA A 334 -16.77 2.41 -28.58
CA ALA A 334 -16.79 0.98 -28.68
C ALA A 334 -16.24 0.49 -30.04
N GLU A 335 -16.61 1.17 -31.14
CA GLU A 335 -16.07 0.88 -32.47
C GLU A 335 -14.58 1.23 -32.63
N ALA A 336 -14.13 2.32 -32.01
CA ALA A 336 -12.73 2.71 -32.01
C ALA A 336 -11.87 1.66 -31.29
N LEU A 337 -12.36 1.16 -30.14
CA LEU A 337 -11.72 0.08 -29.40
C LEU A 337 -11.64 -1.22 -30.19
N GLU A 338 -12.73 -1.60 -30.86
CA GLU A 338 -12.73 -2.80 -31.71
C GLU A 338 -11.70 -2.67 -32.84
N ARG A 339 -11.63 -1.53 -33.52
CA ARG A 339 -10.61 -1.28 -34.56
C ARG A 339 -9.18 -1.36 -34.01
N SER A 340 -8.95 -0.83 -32.82
CA SER A 340 -7.64 -0.89 -32.16
C SER A 340 -7.23 -2.31 -31.82
N ILE A 341 -8.10 -3.06 -31.18
CA ILE A 341 -7.85 -4.44 -30.73
C ILE A 341 -7.66 -5.38 -31.93
N ARG A 342 -8.47 -5.23 -32.96
CA ARG A 342 -8.28 -6.03 -34.21
C ARG A 342 -6.92 -5.77 -34.84
N ARG A 343 -6.45 -4.51 -34.85
CA ARG A 343 -5.11 -4.15 -35.34
C ARG A 343 -4.00 -4.77 -34.49
N GLU A 344 -4.11 -4.68 -33.16
CA GLU A 344 -3.17 -5.29 -32.21
C GLU A 344 -3.07 -6.81 -32.40
N MET A 345 -4.20 -7.46 -32.67
CA MET A 345 -4.28 -8.91 -32.88
C MET A 345 -3.95 -9.37 -34.32
N GLY A 346 -3.60 -8.43 -35.21
CA GLY A 346 -3.32 -8.74 -36.63
C GLY A 346 -4.56 -9.18 -37.43
N LEU A 347 -5.76 -8.88 -36.92
CA LEU A 347 -7.03 -9.18 -37.59
C LEU A 347 -7.42 -8.01 -38.52
N GLY A 348 -7.92 -8.32 -39.69
CA GLY A 348 -8.39 -7.32 -40.66
C GLY A 348 -9.53 -6.43 -40.16
N LYS A 349 -9.99 -5.48 -41.00
CA LYS A 349 -11.16 -4.65 -40.67
C LYS A 349 -12.37 -5.52 -40.31
N ALA A 350 -13.19 -5.03 -39.35
CA ALA A 350 -14.50 -5.66 -39.10
C ALA A 350 -15.29 -5.77 -40.40
N PRO A 351 -16.07 -6.87 -40.61
CA PRO A 351 -16.96 -6.95 -41.77
C PRO A 351 -17.89 -5.74 -41.85
N ASP A 352 -18.12 -5.27 -43.06
CA ASP A 352 -18.98 -4.11 -43.31
C ASP A 352 -20.38 -4.38 -42.81
N ARG A 353 -20.92 -3.47 -41.99
CA ARG A 353 -22.22 -3.61 -41.31
C ARG A 353 -23.42 -3.24 -42.18
N SER A 354 -23.25 -3.21 -43.50
CA SER A 354 -24.34 -2.93 -44.44
C SER A 354 -24.92 -4.25 -44.94
N LEU A 355 -25.81 -4.84 -44.14
CA LEU A 355 -26.94 -5.68 -44.57
C LEU A 355 -27.99 -5.77 -43.45
#